data_e2977e12a02e5649880fafc3b3e458e7
#
_entry.id   e2977e12a02e5649880fafc3b3e458e7
#
_cell.length_a   1.000
_cell.length_b   1.000
_cell.length_c   1.000
_cell.angle_alpha   90.00
_cell.angle_beta   90.00
_cell.angle_gamma   90.00
#
_symmetry.space_group_name_H-M   'P 1'
#
loop_
_entity.id
_entity.type
_entity.pdbx_description
1 polymer ?
#
loop_
_entity_poly.entity_id
_entity_poly.type
_entity_poly.pdbx_seq_one_letter_code
_entity_poly.pdbx_strand_id
1 'polypeptide(L)'
;MADMRVGVVGATGRMGRTVCDAIVAANGLDLVALVDVHAGEMIHGLSVSSDLRSLAETSCDVVVDFTTAEAARITLPFLALHGIHAVVGTTGFDDDDLETFRSAFESSDANCLIAANFAISAVLMMRFAAEAASLFETAEIIELHHDEKIDAPSGTALATARVMKPAESGWSADPTEIEDPQGARGGLGPNGVRIHSVRMRGMTAHQEVILGAQGQTLSIRQDSYDRTSFMPGVVLACRRIHEVSGLVIGLDSLL
;
A
#
# COMPACT_ATOMS: atom_id res chain seq x y z
N MET A 1 11.32 -21.54 16.68
CA MET A 1 11.96 -21.06 15.43
C MET A 1 12.69 -19.79 15.80
N ALA A 2 13.83 -19.50 15.19
CA ALA A 2 14.49 -18.20 15.40
C ALA A 2 13.57 -17.08 14.87
N ASP A 3 13.65 -15.90 15.49
CA ASP A 3 12.88 -14.75 15.05
C ASP A 3 13.45 -14.25 13.71
N MET A 4 12.59 -13.81 12.79
CA MET A 4 12.96 -13.24 11.50
C MET A 4 13.65 -11.88 11.72
N ARG A 5 14.84 -11.71 11.16
CA ARG A 5 15.70 -10.53 11.34
C ARG A 5 15.30 -9.44 10.35
N VAL A 6 14.75 -8.35 10.87
CA VAL A 6 14.17 -7.26 10.06
C VAL A 6 15.06 -6.03 10.07
N GLY A 7 15.39 -5.52 8.88
CA GLY A 7 15.98 -4.20 8.68
C GLY A 7 14.93 -3.18 8.26
N VAL A 8 15.16 -1.89 8.56
CA VAL A 8 14.29 -0.80 8.10
C VAL A 8 15.12 0.28 7.41
N VAL A 9 14.74 0.64 6.17
CA VAL A 9 15.31 1.75 5.40
C VAL A 9 14.31 2.91 5.40
N GLY A 10 14.81 4.13 5.65
CA GLY A 10 13.98 5.29 5.94
C GLY A 10 13.55 5.34 7.41
N ALA A 11 14.37 4.77 8.32
CA ALA A 11 14.04 4.53 9.71
C ALA A 11 13.74 5.79 10.52
N THR A 12 14.33 6.95 10.19
CA THR A 12 14.08 8.22 10.88
C THR A 12 12.83 8.95 10.40
N GLY A 13 12.26 8.53 9.25
CA GLY A 13 11.03 9.05 8.69
C GLY A 13 9.79 8.70 9.52
N ARG A 14 8.69 9.42 9.28
CA ARG A 14 7.41 9.19 10.00
C ARG A 14 6.90 7.76 9.88
N MET A 15 6.97 7.16 8.68
CA MET A 15 6.58 5.76 8.47
C MET A 15 7.62 4.80 9.03
N GLY A 16 8.91 5.06 8.79
CA GLY A 16 9.99 4.21 9.29
C GLY A 16 9.96 4.01 10.81
N ARG A 17 9.74 5.07 11.58
CA ARG A 17 9.56 4.97 13.05
C ARG A 17 8.37 4.10 13.44
N THR A 18 7.22 4.30 12.77
CA THR A 18 6.02 3.47 13.03
C THR A 18 6.28 2.00 12.68
N VAL A 19 7.04 1.73 11.62
CA VAL A 19 7.48 0.36 11.26
C VAL A 19 8.39 -0.22 12.34
N CYS A 20 9.40 0.53 12.81
CA CYS A 20 10.28 0.07 13.89
C CYS A 20 9.50 -0.31 15.14
N ASP A 21 8.55 0.55 15.57
CA ASP A 21 7.68 0.29 16.72
C ASP A 21 6.86 -0.99 16.52
N ALA A 22 6.30 -1.19 15.32
CA ALA A 22 5.48 -2.36 15.00
C ALA A 22 6.30 -3.65 14.95
N ILE A 23 7.51 -3.62 14.39
CA ILE A 23 8.40 -4.78 14.36
C ILE A 23 8.80 -5.21 15.77
N VAL A 24 9.21 -4.26 16.62
CA VAL A 24 9.57 -4.54 18.02
C VAL A 24 8.39 -5.11 18.82
N ALA A 25 7.15 -4.66 18.54
CA ALA A 25 5.97 -5.16 19.19
C ALA A 25 5.48 -6.52 18.66
N ALA A 26 5.96 -6.97 17.50
CA ALA A 26 5.48 -8.17 16.83
C ALA A 26 6.28 -9.41 17.26
N ASN A 27 5.61 -10.43 17.83
CA ASN A 27 6.27 -11.70 18.15
C ASN A 27 6.83 -12.38 16.89
N GLY A 28 8.05 -12.91 16.98
CA GLY A 28 8.72 -13.65 15.92
C GLY A 28 9.39 -12.75 14.87
N LEU A 29 9.47 -11.43 15.10
CA LEU A 29 10.26 -10.48 14.34
C LEU A 29 11.28 -9.82 15.26
N ASP A 30 12.51 -9.64 14.77
CA ASP A 30 13.61 -9.01 15.49
C ASP A 30 14.16 -7.82 14.69
N LEU A 31 14.06 -6.61 15.22
CA LEU A 31 14.59 -5.41 14.59
C LEU A 31 16.10 -5.37 14.77
N VAL A 32 16.88 -5.53 13.69
CA VAL A 32 18.32 -5.72 13.78
C VAL A 32 19.16 -4.64 13.09
N ALA A 33 18.59 -3.90 12.14
CA ALA A 33 19.31 -2.87 11.38
C ALA A 33 18.41 -1.71 11.00
N LEU A 34 18.98 -0.50 11.03
CA LEU A 34 18.31 0.74 10.67
C LEU A 34 19.18 1.54 9.71
N VAL A 35 18.61 1.94 8.59
CA VAL A 35 19.29 2.75 7.58
C VAL A 35 18.49 3.99 7.25
N ASP A 36 19.16 5.14 7.21
CA ASP A 36 18.58 6.42 6.80
C ASP A 36 19.71 7.39 6.40
N VAL A 37 19.39 8.40 5.61
CA VAL A 37 20.32 9.50 5.30
C VAL A 37 20.70 10.32 6.55
N HIS A 38 19.85 10.32 7.56
CA HIS A 38 20.08 10.94 8.86
C HIS A 38 20.66 9.93 9.86
N ALA A 39 21.94 9.55 9.66
CA ALA A 39 22.62 8.59 10.49
C ALA A 39 22.96 9.12 11.90
N GLY A 40 23.27 8.19 12.82
CA GLY A 40 23.73 8.47 14.18
C GLY A 40 22.63 8.63 15.22
N GLU A 41 21.38 8.64 14.84
CA GLU A 41 20.24 8.59 15.77
C GLU A 41 20.10 7.17 16.35
N MET A 42 19.59 7.08 17.59
CA MET A 42 19.30 5.82 18.26
C MET A 42 17.78 5.57 18.26
N ILE A 43 17.33 4.44 17.69
CA ILE A 43 15.93 4.01 17.69
C ILE A 43 15.89 2.58 18.24
N HIS A 44 15.11 2.33 19.29
CA HIS A 44 15.02 1.02 19.99
C HIS A 44 16.38 0.41 20.37
N GLY A 45 17.37 1.27 20.74
CA GLY A 45 18.69 0.82 21.12
C GLY A 45 19.65 0.50 19.96
N LEU A 46 19.20 0.64 18.72
CA LEU A 46 20.00 0.47 17.50
C LEU A 46 20.44 1.83 16.96
N SER A 47 21.69 1.91 16.50
CA SER A 47 22.19 3.10 15.80
C SER A 47 21.76 3.09 14.34
N VAL A 48 21.22 4.21 13.85
CA VAL A 48 20.89 4.39 12.44
C VAL A 48 22.18 4.57 11.62
N SER A 49 22.39 3.72 10.62
CA SER A 49 23.48 3.78 9.65
C SER A 49 23.09 4.59 8.40
N SER A 50 24.05 5.22 7.73
CA SER A 50 23.86 5.75 6.37
C SER A 50 24.30 4.77 5.28
N ASP A 51 24.78 3.58 5.66
CA ASP A 51 25.35 2.60 4.75
C ASP A 51 24.45 1.35 4.65
N LEU A 52 23.98 1.03 3.44
CA LEU A 52 23.19 -0.17 3.17
C LEU A 52 23.92 -1.47 3.53
N ARG A 53 25.26 -1.48 3.54
CA ARG A 53 26.05 -2.67 3.91
C ARG A 53 25.73 -3.17 5.31
N SER A 54 25.31 -2.29 6.22
CA SER A 54 24.88 -2.68 7.56
C SER A 54 23.74 -3.69 7.58
N LEU A 55 22.86 -3.70 6.55
CA LEU A 55 21.76 -4.67 6.38
C LEU A 55 22.30 -6.09 6.13
N ALA A 56 23.33 -6.21 5.29
CA ALA A 56 23.98 -7.50 5.01
C ALA A 56 24.87 -7.95 6.18
N GLU A 57 25.62 -7.02 6.78
CA GLU A 57 26.51 -7.30 7.94
C GLU A 57 25.71 -7.80 9.15
N THR A 58 24.50 -7.29 9.35
CA THR A 58 23.59 -7.77 10.40
C THR A 58 22.77 -8.98 10.00
N SER A 59 22.99 -9.54 8.80
CA SER A 59 22.26 -10.72 8.29
C SER A 59 20.74 -10.53 8.39
N CYS A 60 20.20 -9.45 7.84
CA CYS A 60 18.76 -9.27 7.71
C CYS A 60 18.16 -10.36 6.82
N ASP A 61 17.03 -10.95 7.24
CA ASP A 61 16.23 -11.83 6.41
C ASP A 61 15.33 -11.02 5.47
N VAL A 62 14.75 -9.93 5.99
CA VAL A 62 13.86 -9.03 5.25
C VAL A 62 14.12 -7.57 5.61
N VAL A 63 13.95 -6.71 4.63
CA VAL A 63 14.06 -5.24 4.80
C VAL A 63 12.75 -4.59 4.42
N VAL A 64 12.28 -3.68 5.29
CA VAL A 64 11.12 -2.81 5.03
C VAL A 64 11.61 -1.45 4.55
N ASP A 65 11.15 -1.02 3.36
CA ASP A 65 11.52 0.25 2.74
C ASP A 65 10.31 1.20 2.64
N PHE A 66 10.38 2.33 3.37
CA PHE A 66 9.45 3.46 3.25
C PHE A 66 10.25 4.75 2.99
N THR A 67 10.91 4.81 1.83
CA THR A 67 11.75 5.94 1.43
C THR A 67 11.14 6.72 0.24
N THR A 68 11.97 7.02 -0.74
CA THR A 68 11.59 7.64 -2.02
C THR A 68 11.92 6.68 -3.17
N ALA A 69 11.28 6.86 -4.34
CA ALA A 69 11.59 6.06 -5.52
C ALA A 69 13.08 6.13 -5.89
N GLU A 70 13.71 7.30 -5.74
CA GLU A 70 15.14 7.49 -6.00
C GLU A 70 16.03 6.63 -5.07
N ALA A 71 15.72 6.61 -3.79
CA ALA A 71 16.45 5.79 -2.82
C ALA A 71 16.22 4.28 -3.07
N ALA A 72 14.98 3.89 -3.34
CA ALA A 72 14.62 2.50 -3.59
C ALA A 72 15.29 1.93 -4.86
N ARG A 73 15.55 2.74 -5.90
CA ARG A 73 16.33 2.33 -7.09
C ARG A 73 17.74 1.86 -6.74
N ILE A 74 18.29 2.29 -5.61
CA ILE A 74 19.59 1.84 -5.10
C ILE A 74 19.41 0.68 -4.12
N THR A 75 18.45 0.80 -3.23
CA THR A 75 18.21 -0.17 -2.14
C THR A 75 17.77 -1.53 -2.68
N LEU A 76 16.80 -1.58 -3.60
CA LEU A 76 16.21 -2.86 -4.03
C LEU A 76 17.17 -3.76 -4.79
N PRO A 77 17.98 -3.27 -5.76
CA PRO A 77 19.03 -4.10 -6.38
C PRO A 77 20.10 -4.56 -5.38
N PHE A 78 20.44 -3.73 -4.39
CA PHE A 78 21.36 -4.11 -3.32
C PHE A 78 20.80 -5.28 -2.51
N LEU A 79 19.51 -5.23 -2.10
CA LEU A 79 18.89 -6.31 -1.34
C LEU A 79 18.83 -7.60 -2.14
N ALA A 80 18.44 -7.55 -3.41
CA ALA A 80 18.43 -8.71 -4.30
C ALA A 80 19.82 -9.34 -4.41
N LEU A 81 20.88 -8.54 -4.60
CA LEU A 81 22.25 -9.02 -4.70
C LEU A 81 22.73 -9.77 -3.43
N HIS A 82 22.21 -9.37 -2.26
CA HIS A 82 22.60 -9.97 -0.98
C HIS A 82 21.63 -11.04 -0.48
N GLY A 83 20.64 -11.43 -1.29
CA GLY A 83 19.65 -12.45 -0.92
C GLY A 83 18.71 -12.02 0.21
N ILE A 84 18.46 -10.71 0.35
CA ILE A 84 17.62 -10.13 1.41
C ILE A 84 16.24 -9.81 0.83
N HIS A 85 15.18 -10.36 1.42
CA HIS A 85 13.82 -10.06 1.00
C HIS A 85 13.46 -8.57 1.20
N ALA A 86 12.55 -8.04 0.36
CA ALA A 86 12.12 -6.63 0.41
C ALA A 86 10.61 -6.50 0.56
N VAL A 87 10.16 -5.69 1.53
CA VAL A 87 8.78 -5.24 1.73
C VAL A 87 8.75 -3.73 1.53
N VAL A 88 8.15 -3.26 0.43
CA VAL A 88 8.32 -1.90 -0.06
C VAL A 88 7.00 -1.14 -0.04
N GLY A 89 6.95 -0.08 0.77
CA GLY A 89 5.84 0.88 0.81
C GLY A 89 6.13 2.18 0.04
N THR A 90 7.32 2.29 -0.52
CA THR A 90 7.70 3.38 -1.41
C THR A 90 6.89 3.31 -2.71
N THR A 91 6.46 4.45 -3.22
CA THR A 91 5.68 4.60 -4.46
C THR A 91 6.37 5.55 -5.45
N GLY A 92 5.85 5.66 -6.67
CA GLY A 92 6.38 6.56 -7.69
C GLY A 92 7.39 5.87 -8.62
N PHE A 93 7.33 4.56 -8.71
CA PHE A 93 8.08 3.77 -9.70
C PHE A 93 7.40 3.84 -11.07
N ASP A 94 8.19 3.93 -12.12
CA ASP A 94 7.76 3.75 -13.50
C ASP A 94 7.92 2.28 -13.96
N ASP A 95 7.54 1.99 -15.20
CA ASP A 95 7.62 0.64 -15.75
C ASP A 95 9.06 0.14 -15.88
N ASP A 96 10.03 1.03 -16.17
CA ASP A 96 11.45 0.69 -16.28
C ASP A 96 12.04 0.34 -14.91
N ASP A 97 11.62 1.03 -13.85
CA ASP A 97 11.96 0.70 -12.46
C ASP A 97 11.47 -0.71 -12.11
N LEU A 98 10.19 -0.99 -12.38
CA LEU A 98 9.58 -2.28 -12.06
C LEU A 98 10.24 -3.43 -12.82
N GLU A 99 10.63 -3.22 -14.08
CA GLU A 99 11.35 -4.24 -14.86
C GLU A 99 12.77 -4.48 -14.33
N THR A 100 13.46 -3.42 -13.91
CA THR A 100 14.77 -3.51 -13.27
C THR A 100 14.68 -4.33 -11.97
N PHE A 101 13.69 -4.04 -11.13
CA PHE A 101 13.48 -4.78 -9.87
C PHE A 101 13.08 -6.23 -10.14
N ARG A 102 12.21 -6.47 -11.13
CA ARG A 102 11.83 -7.83 -11.54
C ARG A 102 13.04 -8.66 -11.91
N SER A 103 13.87 -8.15 -12.81
CA SER A 103 15.10 -8.82 -13.26
C SER A 103 16.07 -9.09 -12.11
N ALA A 104 16.21 -8.15 -11.16
CA ALA A 104 17.08 -8.31 -10.00
C ALA A 104 16.61 -9.43 -9.07
N PHE A 105 15.30 -9.45 -8.73
CA PHE A 105 14.76 -10.45 -7.80
C PHE A 105 14.51 -11.82 -8.45
N GLU A 106 14.26 -11.91 -9.77
CA GLU A 106 14.23 -13.18 -10.50
C GLU A 106 15.60 -13.89 -10.54
N SER A 107 16.68 -13.11 -10.45
CA SER A 107 18.06 -13.64 -10.42
C SER A 107 18.59 -13.87 -9.01
N SER A 108 17.74 -13.77 -7.99
CA SER A 108 18.09 -13.83 -6.56
C SER A 108 17.27 -14.92 -5.85
N ASP A 109 17.78 -15.38 -4.70
CA ASP A 109 17.01 -16.20 -3.76
C ASP A 109 16.03 -15.35 -2.90
N ALA A 110 16.06 -14.02 -3.05
CA ALA A 110 15.18 -13.12 -2.34
C ALA A 110 13.91 -12.78 -3.14
N ASN A 111 12.87 -12.37 -2.43
CA ASN A 111 11.61 -11.91 -2.99
C ASN A 111 11.37 -10.45 -2.66
N CYS A 112 10.59 -9.76 -3.48
CA CYS A 112 10.19 -8.37 -3.29
C CYS A 112 8.67 -8.22 -3.36
N LEU A 113 8.08 -7.57 -2.36
CA LEU A 113 6.69 -7.14 -2.39
C LEU A 113 6.67 -5.61 -2.41
N ILE A 114 6.11 -5.03 -3.47
CA ILE A 114 5.83 -3.58 -3.54
C ILE A 114 4.33 -3.38 -3.38
N ALA A 115 3.91 -2.61 -2.38
CA ALA A 115 2.50 -2.30 -2.18
C ALA A 115 2.29 -0.80 -1.92
N ALA A 116 1.42 -0.18 -2.71
CA ALA A 116 1.03 1.22 -2.52
C ALA A 116 0.17 1.42 -1.26
N ASN A 117 -0.40 0.35 -0.72
CA ASN A 117 -1.22 0.38 0.48
C ASN A 117 -1.06 -0.91 1.29
N PHE A 118 -0.69 -0.78 2.56
CA PHE A 118 -0.56 -1.87 3.52
C PHE A 118 -1.73 -1.97 4.50
N ALA A 119 -2.75 -1.10 4.38
CA ALA A 119 -3.97 -1.23 5.20
C ALA A 119 -4.77 -2.45 4.73
N ILE A 120 -4.78 -3.52 5.53
CA ILE A 120 -5.51 -4.76 5.22
C ILE A 120 -6.99 -4.47 4.92
N SER A 121 -7.60 -3.54 5.69
CA SER A 121 -8.99 -3.11 5.48
C SER A 121 -9.22 -2.53 4.07
N ALA A 122 -8.27 -1.73 3.56
CA ALA A 122 -8.38 -1.14 2.22
C ALA A 122 -8.22 -2.21 1.13
N VAL A 123 -7.29 -3.15 1.29
CA VAL A 123 -7.08 -4.25 0.34
C VAL A 123 -8.31 -5.17 0.29
N LEU A 124 -8.85 -5.54 1.45
CA LEU A 124 -10.08 -6.35 1.53
C LEU A 124 -11.31 -5.62 0.96
N MET A 125 -11.46 -4.32 1.23
CA MET A 125 -12.51 -3.50 0.63
C MET A 125 -12.43 -3.54 -0.91
N MET A 126 -11.24 -3.35 -1.49
CA MET A 126 -11.02 -3.40 -2.93
C MET A 126 -11.37 -4.78 -3.51
N ARG A 127 -10.95 -5.85 -2.84
CA ARG A 127 -11.24 -7.24 -3.24
C ARG A 127 -12.74 -7.53 -3.21
N PHE A 128 -13.42 -7.19 -2.12
CA PHE A 128 -14.87 -7.41 -1.98
C PHE A 128 -15.67 -6.54 -2.96
N ALA A 129 -15.22 -5.30 -3.21
CA ALA A 129 -15.83 -4.43 -4.21
C ALA A 129 -15.68 -5.01 -5.63
N ALA A 130 -14.52 -5.57 -5.96
CA ALA A 130 -14.29 -6.22 -7.26
C ALA A 130 -15.16 -7.46 -7.45
N GLU A 131 -15.29 -8.31 -6.42
CA GLU A 131 -16.14 -9.51 -6.45
C GLU A 131 -17.63 -9.16 -6.60
N ALA A 132 -18.08 -8.12 -5.88
CA ALA A 132 -19.49 -7.72 -5.89
C ALA A 132 -19.90 -6.92 -7.15
N ALA A 133 -18.97 -6.18 -7.78
CA ALA A 133 -19.28 -5.21 -8.83
C ALA A 133 -20.16 -5.77 -9.96
N SER A 134 -19.89 -6.98 -10.43
CA SER A 134 -20.63 -7.59 -11.54
C SER A 134 -22.06 -8.07 -11.18
N LEU A 135 -22.42 -8.03 -9.89
CA LEU A 135 -23.72 -8.48 -9.38
C LEU A 135 -24.69 -7.31 -9.14
N PHE A 136 -24.23 -6.06 -9.33
CA PHE A 136 -25.02 -4.86 -9.09
C PHE A 136 -25.15 -4.01 -10.36
N GLU A 137 -26.15 -3.12 -10.37
CA GLU A 137 -26.53 -2.32 -11.55
C GLU A 137 -25.86 -0.95 -11.56
N THR A 138 -25.47 -0.43 -10.36
CA THR A 138 -24.85 0.89 -10.18
C THR A 138 -23.74 0.82 -9.12
N ALA A 139 -22.75 1.70 -9.23
CA ALA A 139 -21.66 1.80 -8.25
C ALA A 139 -21.16 3.24 -8.10
N GLU A 140 -20.92 3.64 -6.86
CA GLU A 140 -20.27 4.91 -6.54
C GLU A 140 -19.22 4.71 -5.44
N ILE A 141 -18.22 5.59 -5.41
CA ILE A 141 -17.16 5.62 -4.40
C ILE A 141 -17.18 6.99 -3.72
N ILE A 142 -17.15 7.01 -2.39
CA ILE A 142 -16.92 8.21 -1.58
C ILE A 142 -15.60 8.04 -0.86
N GLU A 143 -14.62 8.92 -1.13
CA GLU A 143 -13.34 8.93 -0.43
C GLU A 143 -13.19 10.21 0.39
N LEU A 144 -12.67 10.07 1.62
CA LEU A 144 -12.55 11.17 2.55
C LEU A 144 -11.13 11.24 3.10
N HIS A 145 -10.48 12.40 2.96
CA HIS A 145 -9.13 12.63 3.44
C HIS A 145 -9.02 14.00 4.14
N HIS A 146 -7.89 14.18 4.82
CA HIS A 146 -7.53 15.46 5.44
C HIS A 146 -7.47 16.59 4.40
N ASP A 147 -7.65 17.82 4.86
CA ASP A 147 -7.72 19.02 4.03
C ASP A 147 -6.39 19.41 3.35
N GLU A 148 -5.26 18.84 3.78
CA GLU A 148 -3.94 19.04 3.16
C GLU A 148 -3.63 18.10 1.97
N LYS A 149 -4.52 17.15 1.65
CA LYS A 149 -4.33 16.24 0.51
C LYS A 149 -4.56 16.96 -0.82
N ILE A 150 -3.51 17.07 -1.63
CA ILE A 150 -3.49 17.89 -2.85
C ILE A 150 -4.11 17.22 -4.09
N ASP A 151 -4.15 15.88 -4.11
CA ASP A 151 -4.75 15.12 -5.21
C ASP A 151 -6.21 14.73 -4.90
N ALA A 152 -7.03 14.69 -5.93
CA ALA A 152 -8.39 14.17 -5.92
C ALA A 152 -8.74 13.62 -7.32
N PRO A 153 -9.33 12.41 -7.40
CA PRO A 153 -9.54 11.43 -6.33
C PRO A 153 -8.24 10.84 -5.79
N SER A 154 -8.31 10.16 -4.64
CA SER A 154 -7.17 9.44 -4.07
C SER A 154 -6.73 8.28 -4.98
N GLY A 155 -5.44 7.92 -4.92
CA GLY A 155 -4.91 6.76 -5.65
C GLY A 155 -5.65 5.46 -5.33
N THR A 156 -6.04 5.26 -4.06
CA THR A 156 -6.84 4.08 -3.63
C THR A 156 -8.23 4.07 -4.27
N ALA A 157 -8.91 5.21 -4.36
CA ALA A 157 -10.22 5.29 -5.01
C ALA A 157 -10.14 4.98 -6.52
N LEU A 158 -9.12 5.51 -7.20
CA LEU A 158 -8.86 5.19 -8.60
C LEU A 158 -8.52 3.71 -8.80
N ALA A 159 -7.71 3.11 -7.91
CA ALA A 159 -7.36 1.70 -7.96
C ALA A 159 -8.60 0.82 -7.72
N THR A 160 -9.44 1.18 -6.74
CA THR A 160 -10.71 0.49 -6.48
C THR A 160 -11.62 0.52 -7.72
N ALA A 161 -11.82 1.70 -8.32
CA ALA A 161 -12.63 1.81 -9.53
C ALA A 161 -12.09 0.99 -10.71
N ARG A 162 -10.75 0.85 -10.85
CA ARG A 162 -10.13 0.01 -11.91
C ARG A 162 -10.42 -1.48 -11.75
N VAL A 163 -10.53 -1.98 -10.53
CA VAL A 163 -10.83 -3.40 -10.29
C VAL A 163 -12.33 -3.71 -10.29
N MET A 164 -13.19 -2.72 -10.08
CA MET A 164 -14.64 -2.87 -10.12
C MET A 164 -15.12 -2.95 -11.57
N LYS A 165 -15.33 -4.16 -12.08
CA LYS A 165 -15.83 -4.40 -13.43
C LYS A 165 -17.34 -4.67 -13.38
N PRO A 166 -18.17 -3.89 -14.10
CA PRO A 166 -19.60 -4.19 -14.21
C PRO A 166 -19.84 -5.51 -14.93
N ALA A 167 -21.08 -6.00 -14.89
CA ALA A 167 -21.54 -7.07 -15.77
C ALA A 167 -21.37 -6.69 -17.26
N GLU A 168 -21.55 -7.64 -18.18
CA GLU A 168 -21.44 -7.38 -19.63
C GLU A 168 -22.41 -6.30 -20.13
N SER A 169 -23.54 -6.12 -19.46
CA SER A 169 -24.51 -5.04 -19.74
C SER A 169 -24.00 -3.63 -19.39
N GLY A 170 -22.88 -3.52 -18.67
CA GLY A 170 -22.39 -2.28 -18.10
C GLY A 170 -23.19 -1.82 -16.87
N TRP A 171 -22.85 -0.64 -16.34
CA TRP A 171 -23.66 0.03 -15.33
C TRP A 171 -24.91 0.64 -15.94
N SER A 172 -25.99 0.73 -15.15
CA SER A 172 -27.18 1.48 -15.56
C SER A 172 -26.83 2.94 -15.89
N ALA A 173 -27.49 3.49 -16.90
CA ALA A 173 -27.25 4.86 -17.32
C ALA A 173 -27.55 5.86 -16.18
N ASP A 174 -26.69 6.85 -16.04
CA ASP A 174 -26.93 7.98 -15.14
C ASP A 174 -28.00 8.92 -15.77
N PRO A 175 -29.16 9.09 -15.15
CA PRO A 175 -30.23 9.91 -15.72
C PRO A 175 -30.06 11.41 -15.41
N THR A 176 -28.96 11.82 -14.78
CA THR A 176 -28.73 13.21 -14.35
C THR A 176 -28.54 14.11 -15.57
N GLU A 177 -29.48 15.03 -15.80
CA GLU A 177 -29.44 16.03 -16.88
C GLU A 177 -29.10 17.43 -16.35
N ILE A 178 -29.30 17.69 -15.07
CA ILE A 178 -29.10 19.01 -14.44
C ILE A 178 -28.15 18.85 -13.26
N GLU A 179 -27.01 19.55 -13.32
CA GLU A 179 -26.09 19.69 -12.19
C GLU A 179 -26.01 21.15 -11.75
N ASP A 180 -26.36 21.41 -10.49
CA ASP A 180 -26.19 22.73 -9.86
C ASP A 180 -25.73 22.55 -8.39
N PRO A 181 -24.50 22.92 -8.02
CA PRO A 181 -23.41 23.40 -8.89
C PRO A 181 -22.84 22.30 -9.81
N GLN A 182 -22.16 22.72 -10.86
CA GLN A 182 -21.46 21.80 -11.76
C GLN A 182 -20.49 20.91 -10.97
N GLY A 183 -20.46 19.61 -11.25
CA GLY A 183 -19.65 18.62 -10.55
C GLY A 183 -20.32 18.02 -9.32
N ALA A 184 -21.59 18.34 -9.05
CA ALA A 184 -22.35 17.79 -7.92
C ALA A 184 -22.42 16.25 -7.95
N ARG A 185 -22.38 15.64 -9.15
CA ARG A 185 -22.37 14.18 -9.35
C ARG A 185 -20.98 13.53 -9.17
N GLY A 186 -19.97 14.28 -8.73
CA GLY A 186 -18.61 13.79 -8.62
C GLY A 186 -17.92 13.57 -9.96
N GLY A 187 -16.70 13.01 -9.92
CA GLY A 187 -15.91 12.72 -11.12
C GLY A 187 -16.22 11.32 -11.69
N LEU A 188 -16.25 11.19 -13.02
CA LEU A 188 -16.33 9.88 -13.67
C LEU A 188 -14.94 9.23 -13.67
N GLY A 189 -14.80 8.16 -12.91
CA GLY A 189 -13.57 7.40 -12.77
C GLY A 189 -13.45 6.21 -13.74
N PRO A 190 -12.41 5.37 -13.57
CA PRO A 190 -12.23 4.14 -14.31
C PRO A 190 -13.49 3.26 -14.30
N ASN A 191 -13.69 2.49 -15.36
CA ASN A 191 -14.85 1.60 -15.56
C ASN A 191 -16.22 2.29 -15.41
N GLY A 192 -16.29 3.63 -15.50
CA GLY A 192 -17.55 4.36 -15.38
C GLY A 192 -18.07 4.52 -13.94
N VAL A 193 -17.26 4.19 -12.93
CA VAL A 193 -17.62 4.38 -11.51
C VAL A 193 -17.48 5.86 -11.14
N ARG A 194 -18.51 6.45 -10.54
CA ARG A 194 -18.43 7.82 -10.02
C ARG A 194 -17.68 7.86 -8.71
N ILE A 195 -16.81 8.88 -8.55
CA ILE A 195 -15.98 9.07 -7.36
C ILE A 195 -16.24 10.46 -6.79
N HIS A 196 -16.55 10.50 -5.50
CA HIS A 196 -16.75 11.71 -4.72
C HIS A 196 -15.59 11.89 -3.74
N SER A 197 -14.95 13.05 -3.77
CA SER A 197 -13.79 13.34 -2.94
C SER A 197 -14.12 14.36 -1.87
N VAL A 198 -14.03 13.97 -0.59
CA VAL A 198 -14.20 14.85 0.57
C VAL A 198 -12.83 15.22 1.11
N ARG A 199 -12.61 16.53 1.38
CA ARG A 199 -11.41 17.08 2.02
C ARG A 199 -11.83 17.91 3.21
N MET A 200 -11.53 17.42 4.44
CA MET A 200 -11.89 18.14 5.65
C MET A 200 -11.00 17.76 6.84
N ARG A 201 -10.90 18.68 7.80
CA ARG A 201 -10.19 18.45 9.05
C ARG A 201 -10.86 17.34 9.86
N GLY A 202 -10.05 16.54 10.54
CA GLY A 202 -10.51 15.39 11.34
C GLY A 202 -10.63 14.10 10.55
N MET A 203 -10.57 14.14 9.22
CA MET A 203 -10.44 12.94 8.38
C MET A 203 -8.97 12.56 8.21
N THR A 204 -8.68 11.27 8.12
CA THR A 204 -7.35 10.75 7.80
C THR A 204 -7.35 10.13 6.41
N ALA A 205 -7.88 8.92 6.27
CA ALA A 205 -8.02 8.22 5.01
C ALA A 205 -9.17 7.21 5.11
N HIS A 206 -10.27 7.48 4.45
CA HIS A 206 -11.48 6.67 4.49
C HIS A 206 -12.01 6.47 3.08
N GLN A 207 -12.66 5.34 2.85
CA GLN A 207 -13.35 5.08 1.58
C GLN A 207 -14.57 4.21 1.81
N GLU A 208 -15.65 4.56 1.13
CA GLU A 208 -16.88 3.78 1.05
C GLU A 208 -17.20 3.47 -0.41
N VAL A 209 -17.44 2.21 -0.71
CA VAL A 209 -17.96 1.73 -1.99
C VAL A 209 -19.42 1.41 -1.79
N ILE A 210 -20.28 2.01 -2.60
CA ILE A 210 -21.74 1.78 -2.57
C ILE A 210 -22.14 1.11 -3.89
N LEU A 211 -22.74 -0.06 -3.79
CA LEU A 211 -23.26 -0.83 -4.90
C LEU A 211 -24.79 -0.90 -4.79
N GLY A 212 -25.50 -0.63 -5.88
CA GLY A 212 -26.96 -0.58 -5.90
C GLY A 212 -27.56 -1.48 -6.96
N ALA A 213 -28.68 -2.15 -6.59
CA ALA A 213 -29.57 -2.85 -7.48
C ALA A 213 -31.01 -2.63 -7.03
N GLN A 214 -31.99 -3.04 -7.84
CA GLN A 214 -33.40 -2.82 -7.51
C GLN A 214 -33.73 -3.38 -6.10
N GLY A 215 -34.16 -2.49 -5.21
CA GLY A 215 -34.61 -2.83 -3.85
C GLY A 215 -33.51 -3.15 -2.84
N GLN A 216 -32.20 -3.00 -3.20
CA GLN A 216 -31.10 -3.27 -2.29
C GLN A 216 -29.85 -2.43 -2.58
N THR A 217 -29.06 -2.22 -1.56
CA THR A 217 -27.71 -1.65 -1.65
C THR A 217 -26.74 -2.48 -0.83
N LEU A 218 -25.48 -2.49 -1.25
CA LEU A 218 -24.35 -3.00 -0.48
C LEU A 218 -23.34 -1.85 -0.29
N SER A 219 -23.00 -1.53 0.97
CA SER A 219 -21.92 -0.61 1.30
C SER A 219 -20.75 -1.37 1.90
N ILE A 220 -19.56 -1.11 1.39
CA ILE A 220 -18.29 -1.63 1.91
C ILE A 220 -17.44 -0.43 2.29
N ARG A 221 -17.17 -0.27 3.59
CA ARG A 221 -16.43 0.88 4.11
C ARG A 221 -15.17 0.45 4.84
N GLN A 222 -14.08 1.21 4.63
CA GLN A 222 -12.86 1.13 5.40
C GLN A 222 -12.51 2.50 5.98
N ASP A 223 -11.95 2.51 7.17
CA ASP A 223 -11.49 3.70 7.88
C ASP A 223 -10.07 3.47 8.40
N SER A 224 -9.14 4.34 8.02
CA SER A 224 -7.80 4.42 8.58
C SER A 224 -7.69 5.70 9.41
N TYR A 225 -7.46 5.56 10.71
CA TYR A 225 -7.45 6.68 11.65
C TYR A 225 -6.06 7.28 11.86
N ASP A 226 -5.01 6.48 11.64
CA ASP A 226 -3.62 6.91 11.70
C ASP A 226 -2.70 5.95 10.93
N ARG A 227 -1.36 6.19 10.99
CA ARG A 227 -0.37 5.38 10.26
C ARG A 227 -0.22 3.96 10.80
N THR A 228 -0.65 3.67 12.03
CA THR A 228 -0.60 2.32 12.58
C THR A 228 -1.52 1.35 11.84
N SER A 229 -2.52 1.87 11.10
CA SER A 229 -3.40 1.08 10.24
C SER A 229 -2.66 0.28 9.15
N PHE A 230 -1.46 0.70 8.75
CA PHE A 230 -0.63 0.00 7.77
C PHE A 230 0.19 -1.14 8.39
N MET A 231 0.46 -1.07 9.70
CA MET A 231 1.42 -1.96 10.36
C MET A 231 1.03 -3.43 10.38
N PRO A 232 -0.25 -3.81 10.57
CA PRO A 232 -0.65 -5.20 10.42
C PRO A 232 -0.30 -5.81 9.05
N GLY A 233 -0.44 -5.03 7.97
CA GLY A 233 -0.07 -5.47 6.62
C GLY A 233 1.45 -5.55 6.43
N VAL A 234 2.23 -4.61 6.98
CA VAL A 234 3.69 -4.67 6.95
C VAL A 234 4.20 -5.90 7.68
N VAL A 235 3.71 -6.16 8.90
CA VAL A 235 4.08 -7.34 9.69
C VAL A 235 3.68 -8.64 8.97
N LEU A 236 2.48 -8.67 8.38
CA LEU A 236 2.02 -9.80 7.56
C LEU A 236 2.97 -10.04 6.37
N ALA A 237 3.31 -8.98 5.64
CA ALA A 237 4.20 -9.06 4.49
C ALA A 237 5.59 -9.56 4.90
N CYS A 238 6.18 -9.06 5.98
CA CYS A 238 7.45 -9.58 6.49
C CYS A 238 7.38 -11.09 6.76
N ARG A 239 6.33 -11.56 7.45
CA ARG A 239 6.18 -12.98 7.81
C ARG A 239 5.97 -13.90 6.62
N ARG A 240 5.32 -13.40 5.56
CA ARG A 240 4.89 -14.20 4.40
C ARG A 240 5.66 -13.92 3.12
N ILE A 241 6.68 -13.05 3.15
CA ILE A 241 7.47 -12.68 1.96
C ILE A 241 8.11 -13.91 1.26
N HIS A 242 8.38 -14.97 1.99
CA HIS A 242 8.93 -16.22 1.46
C HIS A 242 7.88 -17.06 0.68
N GLU A 243 6.59 -16.73 0.78
CA GLU A 243 5.50 -17.42 0.07
C GLU A 243 5.29 -16.88 -1.35
N VAL A 244 5.90 -15.75 -1.70
CA VAL A 244 5.87 -15.18 -3.06
C VAL A 244 7.15 -15.54 -3.81
N SER A 245 7.18 -15.27 -5.13
CA SER A 245 8.35 -15.53 -5.96
C SER A 245 8.72 -14.31 -6.78
N GLY A 246 9.98 -13.89 -6.70
CA GLY A 246 10.49 -12.72 -7.42
C GLY A 246 9.83 -11.42 -6.97
N LEU A 247 9.41 -10.58 -7.92
CA LEU A 247 8.71 -9.32 -7.68
C LEU A 247 7.19 -9.50 -7.75
N VAL A 248 6.50 -9.14 -6.66
CA VAL A 248 5.03 -9.11 -6.58
C VAL A 248 4.54 -7.69 -6.26
N ILE A 249 3.49 -7.26 -6.93
CA ILE A 249 2.85 -5.96 -6.73
C ILE A 249 1.49 -6.15 -6.06
N GLY A 250 1.31 -5.48 -4.93
CA GLY A 250 0.07 -5.53 -4.13
C GLY A 250 0.14 -6.51 -2.95
N LEU A 251 -0.48 -6.12 -1.84
CA LEU A 251 -0.54 -6.93 -0.62
C LEU A 251 -1.56 -8.09 -0.74
N ASP A 252 -2.49 -7.99 -1.68
CA ASP A 252 -3.58 -8.96 -1.90
C ASP A 252 -3.09 -10.38 -2.19
N SER A 253 -1.90 -10.54 -2.78
CA SER A 253 -1.25 -11.83 -2.99
C SER A 253 -0.90 -12.58 -1.69
N LEU A 254 -0.85 -11.88 -0.57
CA LEU A 254 -0.55 -12.44 0.76
C LEU A 254 -1.80 -12.57 1.66
N LEU A 255 -2.98 -12.17 1.20
CA LEU A 255 -4.26 -12.29 1.89
C LEU A 255 -5.06 -13.47 1.34
#